data_66bf7e41993b3cdb1c911a627d74503e
#
_entry.id   66bf7e41993b3cdb1c911a627d74503e
#
_cell.length_a   1.000
_cell.length_b   1.000
_cell.length_c   1.000
_cell.angle_alpha   90.00
_cell.angle_beta   90.00
_cell.angle_gamma   90.00
#
_symmetry.space_group_name_H-M   'P 1'
#
loop_
_entity.id
_entity.type
_entity.pdbx_description
1 polymer ?
#
loop_
_entity_poly.entity_id
_entity_poly.type
_entity_poly.pdbx_seq_one_letter_code
_entity_poly.pdbx_strand_id
1 'polypeptide(L)'
;MLKINLSRQALKRLKKLPDKHAKQVATKITELTSNPYPQDSLKLKGYPYHRADIGEYRIVYCVEEQMLEILLIDKRNDDEVYKQLKRIM
;
A
#
# COMPACT_ATOMS: atom_id res chain seq x y z
N MET A 1 -6.49 -16.84 1.12
CA MET A 1 -6.05 -15.57 1.72
C MET A 1 -4.55 -15.36 1.49
N LEU A 2 -4.15 -14.20 0.99
CA LEU A 2 -2.75 -13.93 0.71
C LEU A 2 -1.96 -13.72 2.00
N LYS A 3 -0.68 -14.03 1.96
CA LYS A 3 0.24 -13.68 3.04
C LYS A 3 0.74 -12.25 2.80
N ILE A 4 1.05 -11.54 3.87
CA ILE A 4 1.46 -10.13 3.79
C ILE A 4 2.98 -10.04 3.91
N ASN A 5 3.59 -9.25 3.02
CA ASN A 5 4.99 -8.91 3.10
C ASN A 5 5.14 -7.39 2.99
N LEU A 6 5.65 -6.76 4.04
CA LEU A 6 5.86 -5.31 4.07
C LEU A 6 7.29 -4.99 3.68
N SER A 7 7.46 -4.05 2.75
CA SER A 7 8.77 -3.52 2.45
C SER A 7 9.31 -2.77 3.68
N ARG A 8 10.61 -2.49 3.68
CA ARG A 8 11.24 -1.72 4.75
C ARG A 8 10.59 -0.35 4.88
N GLN A 9 10.33 0.33 3.76
CA GLN A 9 9.67 1.64 3.76
C GLN A 9 8.26 1.55 4.35
N ALA A 10 7.48 0.56 3.90
CA ALA A 10 6.11 0.38 4.37
C ALA A 10 6.09 0.12 5.88
N LEU A 11 6.97 -0.74 6.36
CA LEU A 11 7.04 -1.06 7.78
C LEU A 11 7.43 0.16 8.61
N LYS A 12 8.46 0.89 8.19
CA LYS A 12 8.89 2.11 8.88
C LYS A 12 7.77 3.15 8.92
N ARG A 13 7.09 3.35 7.80
CA ARG A 13 6.02 4.33 7.72
C ARG A 13 4.86 3.95 8.64
N LEU A 14 4.47 2.68 8.63
CA LEU A 14 3.38 2.19 9.45
C LEU A 14 3.66 2.41 10.93
N LYS A 15 4.90 2.16 11.35
CA LYS A 15 5.30 2.36 12.75
C LYS A 15 5.26 3.81 13.19
N LYS A 16 5.40 4.75 12.25
CA LYS A 16 5.41 6.19 12.54
C LYS A 16 4.04 6.83 12.49
N LEU A 17 3.02 6.13 12.00
CA LEU A 17 1.68 6.69 11.92
C LEU A 17 1.04 6.79 13.30
N PRO A 18 0.19 7.82 13.54
CA PRO A 18 -0.65 7.83 14.73
C PRO A 18 -1.46 6.55 14.82
N ASP A 19 -1.74 6.08 16.03
CA ASP A 19 -2.41 4.79 16.25
C ASP A 19 -3.69 4.64 15.42
N LYS A 20 -4.50 5.67 15.37
CA LYS A 20 -5.76 5.63 14.62
C LYS A 20 -5.50 5.37 13.13
N HIS A 21 -4.53 6.08 12.56
CA HIS A 21 -4.18 5.93 11.14
C HIS A 21 -3.52 4.58 10.88
N ALA A 22 -2.65 4.14 11.79
CA ALA A 22 -2.00 2.84 11.66
C ALA A 22 -3.03 1.72 11.62
N LYS A 23 -4.06 1.79 12.47
CA LYS A 23 -5.14 0.80 12.47
C LYS A 23 -5.94 0.82 11.18
N GLN A 24 -6.23 2.01 10.65
CA GLN A 24 -6.93 2.14 9.36
C GLN A 24 -6.14 1.47 8.23
N VAL A 25 -4.85 1.77 8.16
CA VAL A 25 -3.98 1.20 7.12
C VAL A 25 -3.87 -0.32 7.29
N ALA A 26 -3.66 -0.80 8.51
CA ALA A 26 -3.55 -2.23 8.78
C ALA A 26 -4.84 -2.97 8.40
N THR A 27 -6.00 -2.38 8.71
CA THR A 27 -7.29 -2.97 8.35
C THR A 27 -7.43 -3.07 6.84
N LYS A 28 -7.04 -2.03 6.11
CA LYS A 28 -7.11 -2.04 4.65
C LYS A 28 -6.19 -3.12 4.07
N ILE A 29 -4.98 -3.24 4.60
CA ILE A 29 -4.05 -4.28 4.15
C ILE A 29 -4.66 -5.67 4.37
N THR A 30 -5.28 -5.90 5.53
CA THR A 30 -5.93 -7.17 5.82
C THR A 30 -7.06 -7.45 4.83
N GLU A 31 -7.86 -6.44 4.50
CA GLU A 31 -8.93 -6.60 3.50
C GLU A 31 -8.36 -6.98 2.14
N LEU A 32 -7.22 -6.42 1.77
CA LEU A 32 -6.58 -6.71 0.49
C LEU A 32 -6.08 -8.17 0.40
N THR A 33 -5.85 -8.83 1.53
CA THR A 33 -5.46 -10.25 1.50
C THR A 33 -6.58 -11.14 0.99
N SER A 34 -7.83 -10.76 1.22
CA SER A 34 -8.99 -11.52 0.76
C SER A 34 -9.51 -11.02 -0.58
N ASN A 35 -9.34 -9.74 -0.87
CA ASN A 35 -9.77 -9.14 -2.13
C ASN A 35 -8.71 -8.12 -2.55
N PRO A 36 -7.69 -8.54 -3.30
CA PRO A 36 -6.57 -7.65 -3.65
C PRO A 36 -6.91 -6.59 -4.70
N TYR A 37 -8.05 -6.71 -5.35
CA TYR A 37 -8.44 -5.75 -6.40
C TYR A 37 -9.86 -5.23 -6.15
N PRO A 38 -10.10 -4.53 -5.02
CA PRO A 38 -11.41 -3.96 -4.76
C PRO A 38 -11.71 -2.82 -5.72
N GLN A 39 -12.98 -2.39 -5.77
CA GLN A 39 -13.39 -1.31 -6.68
C GLN A 39 -12.62 -0.01 -6.47
N ASP A 40 -12.18 0.25 -5.25
CA ASP A 40 -11.44 1.46 -4.94
C ASP A 40 -9.93 1.34 -5.17
N SER A 41 -9.47 0.23 -5.74
CA SER A 41 -8.08 0.09 -6.14
C SER A 41 -7.92 0.44 -7.61
N LEU A 42 -6.73 0.94 -7.96
CA LEU A 42 -6.41 1.30 -9.34
C LEU A 42 -5.00 0.83 -9.67
N LYS A 43 -4.82 0.37 -10.90
CA LYS A 43 -3.49 0.05 -11.39
C LYS A 43 -2.73 1.33 -11.70
N LEU A 44 -1.48 1.41 -11.28
CA LEU A 44 -0.64 2.56 -11.55
C LEU A 44 -0.18 2.55 -13.00
N LYS A 45 -0.36 3.66 -13.70
CA LYS A 45 0.07 3.80 -15.08
C LYS A 45 1.59 3.75 -15.15
N GLY A 46 2.11 2.84 -15.97
CA GLY A 46 3.55 2.70 -16.17
C GLY A 46 4.27 1.87 -15.11
N TYR A 47 3.53 1.26 -14.17
CA TYR A 47 4.11 0.43 -13.12
C TYR A 47 3.32 -0.86 -12.97
N PRO A 48 3.96 -1.96 -12.58
CA PRO A 48 3.25 -3.23 -12.34
C PRO A 48 2.62 -3.30 -10.95
N TYR A 49 2.18 -2.18 -10.43
CA TYR A 49 1.63 -2.07 -9.08
C TYR A 49 0.23 -1.51 -9.10
N HIS A 50 -0.50 -1.75 -8.01
CA HIS A 50 -1.81 -1.17 -7.76
C HIS A 50 -1.71 -0.22 -6.56
N ARG A 51 -2.69 0.67 -6.44
CA ARG A 51 -2.82 1.52 -5.27
C ARG A 51 -4.21 1.38 -4.68
N ALA A 52 -4.30 1.50 -3.37
CA ALA A 52 -5.56 1.58 -2.65
C ALA A 52 -5.45 2.71 -1.65
N ASP A 53 -6.50 3.54 -1.58
CA ASP A 53 -6.52 4.66 -0.64
C ASP A 53 -7.31 4.28 0.60
N ILE A 54 -6.85 4.74 1.75
CA ILE A 54 -7.58 4.62 3.00
C ILE A 54 -7.33 5.87 3.85
N GLY A 55 -8.41 6.60 4.16
CA GLY A 55 -8.28 7.87 4.85
C GLY A 55 -7.39 8.82 4.07
N GLU A 56 -6.35 9.33 4.72
CA GLU A 56 -5.41 10.27 4.12
C GLU A 56 -4.22 9.56 3.47
N TYR A 57 -4.22 8.24 3.44
CA TYR A 57 -3.05 7.46 3.01
C TYR A 57 -3.32 6.66 1.76
N ARG A 58 -2.24 6.33 1.09
CA ARG A 58 -2.24 5.51 -0.12
C ARG A 58 -1.28 4.35 0.08
N ILE A 59 -1.74 3.17 -0.29
CA ILE A 59 -0.96 1.94 -0.21
C ILE A 59 -0.64 1.51 -1.64
N VAL A 60 0.66 1.33 -1.94
CA VAL A 60 1.09 0.80 -3.23
C VAL A 60 1.52 -0.64 -3.02
N TYR A 61 0.95 -1.53 -3.81
CA TYR A 61 1.14 -2.97 -3.60
C TYR A 61 1.08 -3.73 -4.92
N CYS A 62 1.51 -4.98 -4.86
CA CYS A 62 1.30 -5.94 -5.94
C CYS A 62 1.06 -7.32 -5.33
N VAL A 63 0.58 -8.23 -6.15
CA VAL A 63 0.39 -9.62 -5.76
C VAL A 63 1.34 -10.46 -6.57
N GLU A 64 2.20 -11.23 -5.89
CA GLU A 64 3.09 -12.18 -6.54
C GLU A 64 2.92 -13.54 -5.87
N GLU A 65 2.52 -14.53 -6.65
CA GLU A 65 2.21 -15.86 -6.14
C GLU A 65 1.15 -15.78 -5.04
N GLN A 66 1.48 -16.18 -3.82
CA GLN A 66 0.56 -16.15 -2.69
C GLN A 66 0.84 -14.99 -1.75
N MET A 67 1.60 -14.00 -2.20
CA MET A 67 2.05 -12.88 -1.36
C MET A 67 1.42 -11.57 -1.79
N LEU A 68 0.90 -10.85 -0.82
CA LEU A 68 0.53 -9.44 -0.98
C LEU A 68 1.75 -8.60 -0.59
N GLU A 69 2.42 -8.05 -1.59
CA GLU A 69 3.62 -7.25 -1.38
C GLU A 69 3.24 -5.79 -1.21
N ILE A 70 3.44 -5.25 -0.02
CA ILE A 70 3.18 -3.83 0.26
C ILE A 70 4.49 -3.07 0.07
N LEU A 71 4.56 -2.27 -1.00
CA LEU A 71 5.78 -1.57 -1.35
C LEU A 71 5.93 -0.24 -0.64
N LEU A 72 4.88 0.57 -0.65
CA LEU A 72 4.92 1.92 -0.11
C LEU A 72 3.63 2.25 0.62
N ILE A 73 3.74 3.04 1.68
CA ILE A 73 2.62 3.64 2.37
C ILE A 73 2.98 5.11 2.56
N ASP A 74 2.14 6.01 2.07
CA ASP A 74 2.35 7.43 2.29
C ASP A 74 1.07 8.22 2.07
N LYS A 75 1.13 9.52 2.25
CA LYS A 75 -0.02 10.40 2.05
C LYS A 75 -0.42 10.44 0.59
N ARG A 76 -1.72 10.43 0.34
CA ARG A 76 -2.26 10.36 -1.02
C ARG A 76 -2.28 11.73 -1.73
N ASN A 77 -2.35 12.82 -1.00
CA ASN A 77 -2.56 14.14 -1.57
C ASN A 77 -1.29 14.87 -1.97
N ASP A 78 -0.12 14.33 -1.62
CA ASP A 78 1.17 14.98 -1.90
C ASP A 78 1.94 14.33 -3.04
N ASP A 79 1.34 13.35 -3.72
CA ASP A 79 2.01 12.56 -4.77
C ASP A 79 3.33 11.93 -4.30
N GLU A 80 3.49 11.79 -3.00
CA GLU A 80 4.73 11.30 -2.41
C GLU A 80 5.05 9.87 -2.84
N VAL A 81 4.00 9.02 -2.96
CA VAL A 81 4.21 7.64 -3.40
C VAL A 81 4.82 7.59 -4.80
N TYR A 82 4.44 8.49 -5.70
CA TYR A 82 4.97 8.51 -7.06
C TYR A 82 6.42 8.96 -7.07
N LYS A 83 6.79 9.92 -6.24
CA LYS A 83 8.17 10.36 -6.11
C LYS A 83 9.05 9.23 -5.59
N GLN A 84 8.56 8.49 -4.61
CA GLN A 84 9.30 7.36 -4.04
C GLN A 84 9.42 6.22 -5.03
N LEU A 85 8.37 5.95 -5.81
CA LEU A 85 8.44 4.93 -6.86
C LEU A 85 9.52 5.24 -7.87
N LYS A 86 9.66 6.50 -8.28
CA LYS A 86 10.71 6.91 -9.21
C LYS A 86 12.10 6.65 -8.66
N ARG A 87 12.29 6.80 -7.36
CA ARG A 87 13.59 6.53 -6.71
C ARG A 87 13.91 5.05 -6.66
N ILE A 88 12.89 4.21 -6.48
CA ILE A 88 13.05 2.77 -6.39
C ILE A 88 13.24 2.15 -7.77
N MET A 89 12.53 2.67 -8.76
CA MET A 89 12.56 2.18 -10.13
C MET A 89 13.68 2.86 -10.92
#